data_9bf66db9dbd1d2cba13e5a3ae49b1854
#
_entry.id   9bf66db9dbd1d2cba13e5a3ae49b1854
#
_cell.length_a   1.000
_cell.length_b   1.000
_cell.length_c   1.000
_cell.angle_alpha   90.00
_cell.angle_beta   90.00
_cell.angle_gamma   90.00
#
_symmetry.space_group_name_H-M   'P 1'
#
loop_
_entity.id
_entity.type
_entity.pdbx_description
1 polymer ?
#
loop_
_entity_poly.entity_id
_entity_poly.type
_entity_poly.pdbx_seq_one_letter_code
_entity_poly.pdbx_strand_id
1 'polypeptide(L)'
;LGACTIAEISTAISEGMSELCNLHGRTGVGGSGEYLPPETDRQVGLGFLGLANLLRRYQVTYKEFGNALEKFNDGLAPAGKAGSIVAELYKGIQLASQQARAKNMDRAFAIAPTASCSYRSKDLDGYTCTPEIAPPIARSVDRDSGTFGVQTYEYGNVEIASEVGWDAYKKVADG
;
A
#
# COMPACT_ATOMS: atom_id res chain seq x y z
N LEU A 1 3.47 3.34 2.28
CA LEU A 1 3.24 3.40 3.73
C LEU A 1 4.56 3.38 4.52
N GLY A 2 5.51 2.56 4.13
CA GLY A 2 6.79 2.45 4.85
C GLY A 2 7.58 3.76 4.96
N ALA A 3 7.42 4.66 4.02
CA ALA A 3 8.10 5.96 3.99
C ALA A 3 7.31 7.10 4.65
N CYS A 4 6.19 6.80 5.29
CA CYS A 4 5.31 7.78 5.92
C CYS A 4 5.29 7.65 7.44
N THR A 5 5.17 8.77 8.13
CA THR A 5 4.69 8.78 9.52
C THR A 5 3.16 8.63 9.52
N ILE A 6 2.56 8.33 10.69
CA ILE A 6 1.11 8.20 10.79
C ILE A 6 0.41 9.47 10.28
N ALA A 7 0.89 10.64 10.65
CA ALA A 7 0.30 11.92 10.25
C ALA A 7 0.38 12.20 8.73
N GLU A 8 1.33 11.58 8.04
CA GLU A 8 1.55 11.78 6.60
C GLU A 8 0.75 10.82 5.72
N ILE A 9 0.16 9.77 6.28
CA ILE A 9 -0.50 8.70 5.52
C ILE A 9 -1.61 9.25 4.63
N SER A 10 -2.53 10.03 5.19
CA SER A 10 -3.67 10.56 4.43
C SER A 10 -3.25 11.46 3.29
N THR A 11 -2.25 12.30 3.51
CA THR A 11 -1.69 13.20 2.48
C THR A 11 -1.02 12.40 1.37
N ALA A 12 -0.21 11.41 1.72
CA ALA A 12 0.48 10.55 0.75
C ALA A 12 -0.51 9.80 -0.15
N ILE A 13 -1.59 9.26 0.41
CA ILE A 13 -2.63 8.57 -0.36
C ILE A 13 -3.35 9.55 -1.30
N SER A 14 -3.70 10.72 -0.81
CA SER A 14 -4.37 11.77 -1.57
C SER A 14 -3.51 12.25 -2.75
N GLU A 15 -2.25 12.54 -2.50
CA GLU A 15 -1.30 12.97 -3.53
C GLU A 15 -1.05 11.87 -4.56
N GLY A 16 -0.91 10.62 -4.11
CA GLY A 16 -0.74 9.47 -5.01
C GLY A 16 -1.90 9.30 -5.97
N MET A 17 -3.13 9.44 -5.49
CA MET A 17 -4.32 9.38 -6.33
C MET A 17 -4.37 10.56 -7.32
N SER A 18 -4.04 11.75 -6.87
CA SER A 18 -4.01 12.94 -7.73
C SER A 18 -3.04 12.77 -8.91
N GLU A 19 -1.83 12.30 -8.62
CA GLU A 19 -0.83 12.05 -9.66
C GLU A 19 -1.24 10.92 -10.60
N LEU A 20 -1.83 9.85 -10.04
CA LEU A 20 -2.29 8.71 -10.83
C LEU A 20 -3.40 9.11 -11.81
N CYS A 21 -4.36 9.93 -11.38
CA CYS A 21 -5.41 10.45 -12.24
C CYS A 21 -4.86 11.39 -13.31
N ASN A 22 -3.87 12.21 -12.97
CA ASN A 22 -3.21 13.09 -13.94
C ASN A 22 -2.46 12.27 -14.99
N LEU A 23 -1.76 11.22 -14.58
CA LEU A 23 -1.07 10.33 -15.50
C LEU A 23 -2.05 9.58 -16.42
N HIS A 24 -3.18 9.12 -15.87
CA HIS A 24 -4.25 8.48 -16.64
C HIS A 24 -4.75 9.39 -17.77
N GLY A 25 -4.93 10.68 -17.49
CA GLY A 25 -5.37 11.66 -18.49
C GLY A 25 -4.38 11.86 -19.62
N ARG A 26 -3.13 11.42 -19.45
CA ARG A 26 -2.07 11.51 -20.48
C ARG A 26 -1.86 10.20 -21.24
N THR A 27 -2.46 9.09 -20.80
CA THR A 27 -2.34 7.81 -21.50
C THR A 27 -3.20 7.80 -22.75
N GLY A 28 -2.83 7.00 -23.75
CA GLY A 28 -3.51 6.94 -25.04
C GLY A 28 -3.22 8.10 -25.96
N VAL A 29 -2.48 9.11 -25.54
CA VAL A 29 -2.04 10.22 -26.38
C VAL A 29 -0.89 9.71 -27.26
N GLY A 30 -1.07 9.74 -28.58
CA GLY A 30 -0.06 9.26 -29.54
C GLY A 30 -0.45 8.01 -30.31
N GLY A 31 -1.57 7.37 -29.99
CA GLY A 31 -2.20 6.36 -30.84
C GLY A 31 -1.41 5.08 -31.06
N SER A 32 -0.65 4.60 -30.07
CA SER A 32 0.09 3.34 -30.17
C SER A 32 -0.82 2.11 -30.31
N GLY A 33 -2.12 2.25 -30.00
CA GLY A 33 -3.09 1.16 -30.00
C GLY A 33 -2.96 0.17 -28.85
N GLU A 34 -2.03 0.39 -27.94
CA GLU A 34 -1.79 -0.48 -26.78
C GLU A 34 -2.76 -0.22 -25.63
N TYR A 35 -3.29 0.99 -25.54
CA TYR A 35 -4.18 1.39 -24.45
C TYR A 35 -5.48 1.96 -25.01
N LEU A 36 -6.57 1.67 -24.33
CA LEU A 36 -7.84 2.31 -24.62
C LEU A 36 -7.76 3.81 -24.29
N PRO A 37 -8.52 4.65 -25.02
CA PRO A 37 -8.58 6.07 -24.68
C PRO A 37 -9.05 6.30 -23.24
N PRO A 38 -8.56 7.36 -22.57
CA PRO A 38 -8.94 7.64 -21.18
C PRO A 38 -10.45 7.81 -20.97
N GLU A 39 -11.17 8.25 -21.98
CA GLU A 39 -12.63 8.40 -21.95
C GLU A 39 -13.36 7.05 -21.90
N THR A 40 -12.74 5.99 -22.42
CA THR A 40 -13.29 4.65 -22.48
C THR A 40 -12.82 3.80 -21.30
N ASP A 41 -11.51 3.85 -20.99
CA ASP A 41 -10.91 3.12 -19.87
C ASP A 41 -10.72 4.06 -18.67
N ARG A 42 -11.70 4.04 -17.77
CA ARG A 42 -11.74 4.89 -16.58
C ARG A 42 -11.35 4.11 -15.33
N GLN A 43 -10.19 3.49 -15.38
CA GLN A 43 -9.68 2.67 -14.28
C GLN A 43 -8.26 3.10 -13.92
N VAL A 44 -8.04 3.28 -12.63
CA VAL A 44 -6.73 3.41 -12.02
C VAL A 44 -6.64 2.42 -10.88
N GLY A 45 -5.43 2.08 -10.45
CA GLY A 45 -5.24 1.17 -9.32
C GLY A 45 -4.19 1.73 -8.38
N LEU A 46 -4.61 2.42 -7.33
CA LEU A 46 -3.71 2.84 -6.26
C LEU A 46 -3.60 1.72 -5.24
N GLY A 47 -2.37 1.29 -4.96
CA GLY A 47 -2.06 0.28 -3.96
C GLY A 47 -1.10 0.82 -2.90
N PHE A 48 -0.89 0.06 -1.83
CA PHE A 48 -0.14 0.50 -0.66
C PHE A 48 1.02 -0.46 -0.38
N LEU A 49 2.24 0.01 -0.63
CA LEU A 49 3.45 -0.73 -0.31
C LEU A 49 3.91 -0.46 1.13
N GLY A 50 4.59 -1.43 1.73
CA GLY A 50 5.30 -1.21 2.99
C GLY A 50 4.45 -1.23 4.24
N LEU A 51 3.31 -1.92 4.25
CA LEU A 51 2.50 -2.02 5.47
C LEU A 51 3.28 -2.66 6.61
N ALA A 52 4.01 -3.75 6.36
CA ALA A 52 4.81 -4.40 7.40
C ALA A 52 5.87 -3.46 7.98
N ASN A 53 6.49 -2.63 7.15
CA ASN A 53 7.47 -1.63 7.60
C ASN A 53 6.81 -0.57 8.49
N LEU A 54 5.64 -0.09 8.11
CA LEU A 54 4.88 0.89 8.91
C LEU A 54 4.52 0.31 10.27
N LEU A 55 3.97 -0.90 10.30
CA LEU A 55 3.57 -1.57 11.54
C LEU A 55 4.76 -1.80 12.46
N ARG A 56 5.89 -2.26 11.92
CA ARG A 56 7.11 -2.43 12.69
C ARG A 56 7.58 -1.14 13.35
N ARG A 57 7.57 -0.04 12.61
CA ARG A 57 8.00 1.27 13.12
C ARG A 57 7.23 1.67 14.37
N TYR A 58 5.93 1.45 14.39
CA TYR A 58 5.07 1.82 15.49
C TYR A 58 4.80 0.67 16.47
N GLN A 59 5.53 -0.45 16.30
CA GLN A 59 5.41 -1.63 17.17
C GLN A 59 3.98 -2.16 17.26
N VAL A 60 3.28 -2.13 16.14
CA VAL A 60 1.93 -2.69 15.96
C VAL A 60 2.05 -4.03 15.24
N THR A 61 1.41 -5.06 15.78
CA THR A 61 1.36 -6.37 15.14
C THR A 61 0.26 -6.40 14.07
N TYR A 62 0.36 -7.32 13.11
CA TYR A 62 -0.72 -7.56 12.15
C TYR A 62 -2.02 -7.92 12.84
N LYS A 63 -1.95 -8.69 13.93
CA LYS A 63 -3.12 -9.04 14.74
C LYS A 63 -3.80 -7.81 15.33
N GLU A 64 -3.03 -6.91 15.92
CA GLU A 64 -3.55 -5.66 16.48
C GLU A 64 -4.16 -4.77 15.39
N PHE A 65 -3.50 -4.67 14.27
CA PHE A 65 -3.97 -3.89 13.14
C PHE A 65 -5.27 -4.47 12.55
N GLY A 66 -5.34 -5.79 12.36
CA GLY A 66 -6.54 -6.48 11.89
C GLY A 66 -7.71 -6.31 12.85
N ASN A 67 -7.47 -6.40 14.15
CA ASN A 67 -8.49 -6.15 15.16
C ASN A 67 -8.98 -4.69 15.16
N ALA A 68 -8.08 -3.74 14.93
CA ALA A 68 -8.43 -2.33 14.81
C ALA A 68 -9.30 -2.07 13.58
N LEU A 69 -8.98 -2.67 12.44
CA LEU A 69 -9.81 -2.60 11.23
C LEU A 69 -11.20 -3.17 11.45
N GLU A 70 -11.29 -4.33 12.09
CA GLU A 70 -12.58 -4.97 12.40
C GLU A 70 -13.44 -4.07 13.29
N LYS A 71 -12.87 -3.52 14.37
CA LYS A 71 -13.57 -2.57 15.24
C LYS A 71 -14.04 -1.33 14.50
N PHE A 72 -13.18 -0.77 13.66
CA PHE A 72 -13.52 0.41 12.88
C PHE A 72 -14.69 0.13 11.93
N ASN A 73 -14.69 -1.01 11.26
CA ASN A 73 -15.76 -1.41 10.35
C ASN A 73 -17.08 -1.69 11.09
N ASP A 74 -17.00 -2.08 12.34
CA ASP A 74 -18.18 -2.26 13.21
C ASP A 74 -18.68 -0.93 13.82
N GLY A 75 -18.11 0.20 13.44
CA GLY A 75 -18.49 1.51 13.93
C GLY A 75 -17.90 1.87 15.29
N LEU A 76 -16.96 1.09 15.79
CA LEU A 76 -16.25 1.35 17.05
C LEU A 76 -14.98 2.15 16.78
N ALA A 77 -14.53 2.90 17.78
CA ALA A 77 -13.27 3.65 17.70
C ALA A 77 -12.12 2.80 18.22
N PRO A 78 -11.25 2.27 17.35
CA PRO A 78 -10.08 1.53 17.82
C PRO A 78 -9.10 2.45 18.53
N ALA A 79 -8.44 1.93 19.57
CA ALA A 79 -7.52 2.69 20.40
C ALA A 79 -6.06 2.49 19.98
N GLY A 80 -5.17 3.33 20.54
CA GLY A 80 -3.73 3.22 20.37
C GLY A 80 -3.22 3.58 18.99
N LYS A 81 -1.97 3.20 18.73
CA LYS A 81 -1.31 3.49 17.45
C LYS A 81 -1.98 2.76 16.28
N ALA A 82 -2.45 1.53 16.51
CA ALA A 82 -3.21 0.79 15.49
C ALA A 82 -4.47 1.56 15.09
N GLY A 83 -5.21 2.10 16.04
CA GLY A 83 -6.37 2.94 15.78
C GLY A 83 -6.04 4.22 15.01
N SER A 84 -4.94 4.87 15.36
CA SER A 84 -4.47 6.05 14.64
C SER A 84 -4.09 5.76 13.20
N ILE A 85 -3.44 4.64 12.94
CA ILE A 85 -3.10 4.20 11.58
C ILE A 85 -4.38 3.95 10.77
N VAL A 86 -5.35 3.23 11.33
CA VAL A 86 -6.63 2.95 10.67
C VAL A 86 -7.37 4.24 10.33
N ALA A 87 -7.43 5.19 11.27
CA ALA A 87 -8.10 6.47 11.05
C ALA A 87 -7.46 7.27 9.92
N GLU A 88 -6.13 7.33 9.86
CA GLU A 88 -5.41 8.04 8.80
C GLU A 88 -5.53 7.35 7.44
N LEU A 89 -5.50 6.02 7.41
CA LEU A 89 -5.77 5.26 6.19
C LEU A 89 -7.17 5.54 5.65
N TYR A 90 -8.17 5.49 6.51
CA TYR A 90 -9.56 5.76 6.13
C TYR A 90 -9.73 7.18 5.57
N LYS A 91 -9.15 8.17 6.25
CA LYS A 91 -9.16 9.56 5.80
C LYS A 91 -8.52 9.71 4.42
N GLY A 92 -7.36 9.09 4.21
CA GLY A 92 -6.66 9.13 2.93
C GLY A 92 -7.46 8.44 1.82
N ILE A 93 -8.05 7.30 2.09
CA ILE A 93 -8.88 6.55 1.14
C ILE A 93 -10.14 7.36 0.78
N GLN A 94 -10.76 8.02 1.74
CA GLN A 94 -11.91 8.89 1.45
C GLN A 94 -11.53 10.06 0.55
N LEU A 95 -10.44 10.75 0.84
CA LEU A 95 -9.95 11.86 0.02
C LEU A 95 -9.61 11.40 -1.40
N ALA A 96 -8.91 10.27 -1.52
CA ALA A 96 -8.55 9.69 -2.81
C ALA A 96 -9.80 9.26 -3.60
N SER A 97 -10.78 8.69 -2.92
CA SER A 97 -12.06 8.31 -3.55
C SER A 97 -12.80 9.51 -4.10
N GLN A 98 -12.82 10.61 -3.38
CA GLN A 98 -13.43 11.86 -3.86
C GLN A 98 -12.72 12.40 -5.11
N GLN A 99 -11.39 12.38 -5.11
CA GLN A 99 -10.60 12.79 -6.28
C GLN A 99 -10.85 11.90 -7.49
N ALA A 100 -10.89 10.59 -7.29
CA ALA A 100 -11.17 9.64 -8.36
C ALA A 100 -12.57 9.84 -8.96
N ARG A 101 -13.57 10.07 -8.13
CA ARG A 101 -14.93 10.40 -8.58
C ARG A 101 -14.99 11.71 -9.35
N ALA A 102 -14.28 12.72 -8.90
CA ALA A 102 -14.18 14.02 -9.60
C ALA A 102 -13.55 13.88 -10.99
N LYS A 103 -12.72 12.85 -11.20
CA LYS A 103 -12.12 12.51 -12.49
C LYS A 103 -12.90 11.43 -13.26
N ASN A 104 -14.09 11.08 -12.80
CA ASN A 104 -14.99 10.07 -13.42
C ASN A 104 -14.35 8.67 -13.51
N MET A 105 -13.55 8.28 -12.54
CA MET A 105 -12.98 6.94 -12.49
C MET A 105 -14.02 5.92 -12.00
N ASP A 106 -14.11 4.79 -12.69
CA ASP A 106 -14.98 3.68 -12.31
C ASP A 106 -14.34 2.79 -11.24
N ARG A 107 -12.99 2.69 -11.27
CA ARG A 107 -12.20 1.95 -10.29
C ARG A 107 -10.98 2.77 -9.91
N ALA A 108 -10.62 2.72 -8.63
CA ALA A 108 -9.60 3.61 -8.07
C ALA A 108 -8.50 2.90 -7.26
N PHE A 109 -8.80 1.74 -6.69
CA PHE A 109 -7.87 1.02 -5.82
C PHE A 109 -7.64 -0.40 -6.32
N ALA A 110 -6.43 -0.91 -6.09
CA ALA A 110 -6.06 -2.28 -6.41
C ALA A 110 -5.00 -2.79 -5.45
N ILE A 111 -5.05 -4.08 -5.17
CA ILE A 111 -3.99 -4.80 -4.46
C ILE A 111 -3.33 -5.71 -5.47
N ALA A 112 -2.01 -5.62 -5.58
CA ALA A 112 -1.22 -6.37 -6.56
C ALA A 112 0.04 -6.95 -5.91
N PRO A 113 0.69 -7.95 -6.50
CA PRO A 113 1.91 -8.56 -5.93
C PRO A 113 3.08 -7.60 -5.73
N THR A 114 3.29 -6.63 -6.56
CA THR A 114 4.22 -5.48 -6.50
C THR A 114 5.66 -5.75 -6.04
N ALA A 115 6.18 -6.96 -6.18
CA ALA A 115 7.54 -7.29 -5.73
C ALA A 115 8.61 -6.38 -6.33
N SER A 116 8.58 -6.17 -7.65
CA SER A 116 9.57 -5.32 -8.34
C SER A 116 9.48 -3.86 -7.91
N CYS A 117 8.28 -3.34 -7.70
CA CYS A 117 8.09 -1.97 -7.20
C CYS A 117 8.59 -1.84 -5.76
N SER A 118 8.39 -2.86 -4.93
CA SER A 118 8.83 -2.84 -3.53
C SER A 118 10.35 -2.70 -3.41
N TYR A 119 11.12 -3.35 -4.28
CA TYR A 119 12.58 -3.27 -4.26
C TYR A 119 13.13 -1.87 -4.53
N ARG A 120 12.36 -1.01 -5.17
CA ARG A 120 12.74 0.37 -5.47
C ARG A 120 12.37 1.35 -4.37
N SER A 121 11.60 0.91 -3.39
CA SER A 121 11.08 1.76 -2.32
C SER A 121 11.81 1.47 -1.02
N LYS A 122 12.16 2.53 -0.29
CA LYS A 122 12.79 2.44 1.02
C LYS A 122 11.88 3.03 2.08
N ASP A 123 11.89 2.45 3.27
CA ASP A 123 11.25 3.05 4.42
C ASP A 123 12.12 4.16 5.03
N LEU A 124 11.62 4.81 6.10
CA LEU A 124 12.34 5.90 6.74
C LEU A 124 13.63 5.46 7.43
N ASP A 125 13.79 4.17 7.72
CA ASP A 125 15.00 3.61 8.35
C ASP A 125 15.98 3.04 7.32
N GLY A 126 15.66 3.13 6.02
CA GLY A 126 16.51 2.65 4.92
C GLY A 126 16.30 1.20 4.52
N TYR A 127 15.35 0.50 5.14
CA TYR A 127 14.98 -0.85 4.74
C TYR A 127 14.07 -0.85 3.51
N THR A 128 14.06 -1.95 2.77
CA THR A 128 13.19 -2.13 1.62
C THR A 128 11.72 -2.22 2.07
N CYS A 129 10.83 -1.51 1.40
CA CYS A 129 9.39 -1.63 1.66
C CYS A 129 8.89 -3.01 1.23
N THR A 130 8.01 -3.60 2.04
CA THR A 130 7.38 -4.88 1.72
C THR A 130 6.35 -4.71 0.60
N PRO A 131 6.11 -5.77 -0.22
CA PRO A 131 5.08 -5.73 -1.25
C PRO A 131 3.70 -5.58 -0.64
N GLU A 132 2.96 -4.57 -1.10
CA GLU A 132 1.57 -4.28 -0.69
C GLU A 132 1.32 -4.46 0.81
N ILE A 133 0.17 -5.02 1.15
CA ILE A 133 -0.26 -5.23 2.54
C ILE A 133 0.24 -6.56 3.14
N ALA A 134 0.80 -7.45 2.33
CA ALA A 134 1.20 -8.77 2.78
C ALA A 134 2.45 -8.74 3.66
N PRO A 135 2.51 -9.56 4.71
CA PRO A 135 3.77 -9.81 5.39
C PRO A 135 4.69 -10.61 4.47
N PRO A 136 6.00 -10.34 4.46
CA PRO A 136 6.92 -11.10 3.62
C PRO A 136 7.14 -12.52 4.17
N ILE A 137 7.59 -13.42 3.31
CA ILE A 137 7.93 -14.80 3.71
C ILE A 137 9.20 -14.80 4.57
N ALA A 138 10.15 -13.94 4.24
CA ALA A 138 11.43 -13.79 4.96
C ALA A 138 11.77 -12.31 5.10
N ARG A 139 12.64 -11.98 6.07
CA ARG A 139 13.09 -10.61 6.31
C ARG A 139 14.10 -10.12 5.28
N SER A 140 14.67 -11.03 4.52
CA SER A 140 15.67 -10.76 3.50
C SER A 140 15.37 -11.58 2.25
N VAL A 141 15.54 -10.97 1.08
CA VAL A 141 15.32 -11.60 -0.23
C VAL A 141 16.50 -11.35 -1.13
N ASP A 142 17.03 -12.42 -1.73
CA ASP A 142 18.03 -12.34 -2.77
C ASP A 142 17.34 -12.37 -4.14
N ARG A 143 17.74 -11.46 -5.01
CA ARG A 143 17.22 -11.38 -6.38
C ARG A 143 18.36 -11.29 -7.37
N ASP A 144 18.32 -12.12 -8.40
CA ASP A 144 19.23 -12.03 -9.54
C ASP A 144 18.80 -10.86 -10.44
N SER A 145 19.67 -9.88 -10.55
CA SER A 145 19.47 -8.67 -11.36
C SER A 145 20.17 -8.75 -12.73
N GLY A 146 20.50 -9.93 -13.21
CA GLY A 146 21.18 -10.14 -14.48
C GLY A 146 22.61 -9.63 -14.47
N THR A 147 22.92 -8.61 -15.27
CA THR A 147 24.27 -8.04 -15.37
C THR A 147 24.77 -7.43 -14.06
N PHE A 148 23.91 -7.06 -13.14
CA PHE A 148 24.26 -6.52 -11.83
C PHE A 148 24.48 -7.61 -10.77
N GLY A 149 24.32 -8.89 -11.11
CA GLY A 149 24.48 -10.00 -10.19
C GLY A 149 23.32 -10.14 -9.22
N VAL A 150 23.56 -10.88 -8.12
CA VAL A 150 22.56 -11.08 -7.06
C VAL A 150 22.56 -9.88 -6.12
N GLN A 151 21.39 -9.31 -5.89
CA GLN A 151 21.18 -8.23 -4.93
C GLN A 151 20.33 -8.72 -3.76
N THR A 152 20.72 -8.34 -2.55
CA THR A 152 19.99 -8.67 -1.33
C THR A 152 19.16 -7.47 -0.88
N TYR A 153 17.86 -7.72 -0.63
CA TYR A 153 16.94 -6.71 -0.13
C TYR A 153 16.49 -7.09 1.27
N GLU A 154 16.65 -6.16 2.21
CA GLU A 154 16.30 -6.36 3.61
C GLU A 154 15.09 -5.52 3.99
N TYR A 155 14.06 -6.18 4.53
CA TYR A 155 12.85 -5.53 5.03
C TYR A 155 12.97 -5.05 6.47
N GLY A 156 14.03 -5.45 7.17
CA GLY A 156 14.22 -5.15 8.59
C GLY A 156 13.45 -6.13 9.49
N ASN A 157 13.21 -5.73 10.72
CA ASN A 157 12.57 -6.55 11.75
C ASN A 157 11.04 -6.62 11.63
N VAL A 158 10.52 -6.67 10.42
CA VAL A 158 9.08 -6.81 10.16
C VAL A 158 8.58 -8.20 10.57
N GLU A 159 7.28 -8.31 10.85
CA GLU A 159 6.66 -9.62 11.01
C GLU A 159 6.69 -10.36 9.67
N ILE A 160 7.03 -11.63 9.70
CA ILE A 160 6.97 -12.51 8.51
C ILE A 160 5.69 -13.34 8.54
N ALA A 161 5.33 -13.92 7.39
CA ALA A 161 4.06 -14.63 7.20
C ALA A 161 3.82 -15.74 8.24
N SER A 162 4.86 -16.49 8.61
CA SER A 162 4.75 -17.56 9.61
C SER A 162 4.46 -17.03 11.03
N GLU A 163 4.94 -15.84 11.36
CA GLU A 163 4.68 -15.19 12.65
C GLU A 163 3.28 -14.59 12.71
N VAL A 164 2.83 -14.01 11.61
CA VAL A 164 1.50 -13.38 11.51
C VAL A 164 0.38 -14.42 11.58
N GLY A 165 0.50 -15.49 10.84
CA GLY A 165 -0.54 -16.52 10.71
C GLY A 165 -1.69 -16.10 9.80
N TRP A 166 -2.45 -17.10 9.35
CA TRP A 166 -3.53 -16.91 8.38
C TRP A 166 -4.66 -16.05 8.92
N ASP A 167 -5.10 -16.30 10.15
CA ASP A 167 -6.25 -15.60 10.72
C ASP A 167 -6.02 -14.09 10.86
N ALA A 168 -4.84 -13.69 11.33
CA ALA A 168 -4.47 -12.30 11.46
C ALA A 168 -4.34 -11.61 10.10
N TYR A 169 -3.69 -12.26 9.14
CA TYR A 169 -3.57 -11.72 7.79
C TYR A 169 -4.93 -11.59 7.10
N LYS A 170 -5.80 -12.57 7.26
CA LYS A 170 -7.15 -12.53 6.70
C LYS A 170 -7.96 -11.33 7.20
N LYS A 171 -7.88 -11.02 8.49
CA LYS A 171 -8.54 -9.82 9.05
C LYS A 171 -8.02 -8.53 8.42
N VAL A 172 -6.73 -8.43 8.18
CA VAL A 172 -6.14 -7.27 7.51
C VAL A 172 -6.58 -7.18 6.06
N ALA A 173 -6.58 -8.30 5.34
CA ALA A 173 -6.97 -8.34 3.93
C ALA A 173 -8.46 -8.03 3.74
N ASP A 174 -9.33 -8.49 4.64
CA ASP A 174 -10.77 -8.27 4.57
C ASP A 174 -11.17 -6.86 5.06
N GLY A 175 -10.40 -6.27 5.95
CA GLY A 175 -10.65 -4.94 6.51
C GLY A 175 -10.23 -3.82 5.60
#